data_50b3ae01141e3229269526ab88b5bf9e
#
_entry.id   50b3ae01141e3229269526ab88b5bf9e
#
_cell.length_a   1.000
_cell.length_b   1.000
_cell.length_c   1.000
_cell.angle_alpha   90.00
_cell.angle_beta   90.00
_cell.angle_gamma   90.00
#
_symmetry.space_group_name_H-M   'P 1'
#
loop_
_entity.id
_entity.type
_entity.pdbx_description
1 polymer ?
#
loop_
_entity_poly.entity_id
_entity_poly.type
_entity_poly.pdbx_seq_one_letter_code
_entity_poly.pdbx_strand_id
1 'polypeptide(L)'
;MSDRLFIFDTTLRDGEQVPGCQLNTVEKIQVARQLEALGVDIIEAGFPISSPGDFNSVVEISKAVTWPTICALTRAVEKDIDVAAEALKYAKRKRIHTGIGTSDSHIRYKFNSNREEIIERAVAAVKYARRFVDDVEFYAEDAGRTENEYLARVVEAVIKAGATVVNIPDTTGYCLPGEYGEKIKYLMEHVDGINRAILSTHCHNDLGMATANTISGVLNGARQVEVTINGIGERAGNTSLEEIAMIVKCHKDIDIETNINTQKIYPTSRMVSSLMNMPVQPNKAIVGRNAFAHSSGIHQDGVLKNVQTYEIIDPKDVGIDDNAIVLTARSGRAALKHRLQVMGVELAPEKLDKVYDAFLKLADKKKEINDDDVLMLAGADRSENHRIKLEYLQVTSGVGVRSVASLGVNISGEKFEAAATGNGPVDAAIRALKKIIDRQMVLKEFTIQAISKGSDDVGKVHMQVEYDGHVYYGFGANTDIVAASVEAYIDCINKFKH
;
A
#
# COMPACT_ATOMS: atom_id res chain seq x y z
N MET A 1 4.55 -25.79 18.19
CA MET A 1 4.62 -24.30 18.12
C MET A 1 4.95 -24.00 16.67
N SER A 2 4.17 -23.14 16.05
CA SER A 2 4.45 -22.67 14.68
C SER A 2 5.83 -22.01 14.62
N ASP A 3 6.50 -22.18 13.49
CA ASP A 3 7.81 -21.58 13.25
C ASP A 3 7.63 -20.09 12.87
N ARG A 4 8.53 -19.22 13.30
CA ARG A 4 8.37 -17.77 13.10
C ARG A 4 9.03 -17.30 11.81
N LEU A 5 8.28 -16.54 10.99
CA LEU A 5 8.80 -15.80 9.86
C LEU A 5 8.98 -14.33 10.23
N PHE A 6 10.20 -13.83 10.14
CA PHE A 6 10.53 -12.43 10.38
C PHE A 6 10.24 -11.59 9.14
N ILE A 7 9.55 -10.49 9.34
CA ILE A 7 9.24 -9.54 8.27
C ILE A 7 10.21 -8.35 8.35
N PHE A 8 11.04 -8.24 7.35
CA PHE A 8 11.99 -7.15 7.13
C PHE A 8 11.39 -6.21 6.07
N ASP A 9 11.02 -5.01 6.47
CA ASP A 9 10.45 -4.01 5.56
C ASP A 9 11.54 -3.06 5.06
N THR A 10 11.70 -2.98 3.75
CA THR A 10 12.64 -2.08 3.07
C THR A 10 11.94 -0.95 2.28
N THR A 11 10.70 -0.63 2.62
CA THR A 11 9.93 0.47 1.99
C THR A 11 10.70 1.80 2.07
N LEU A 12 11.38 2.07 3.19
CA LEU A 12 12.12 3.30 3.44
C LEU A 12 13.56 3.32 2.87
N ARG A 13 13.98 2.25 2.20
CA ARG A 13 15.27 2.18 1.51
C ARG A 13 15.09 1.79 0.05
N ASP A 14 14.76 0.52 -0.27
CA ASP A 14 14.56 0.04 -1.64
C ASP A 14 13.30 0.62 -2.27
N GLY A 15 12.24 0.74 -1.48
CA GLY A 15 10.99 1.38 -1.89
C GLY A 15 11.17 2.82 -2.37
N GLU A 16 12.13 3.57 -1.83
CA GLU A 16 12.44 4.94 -2.25
C GLU A 16 13.33 5.03 -3.50
N GLN A 17 13.89 3.92 -3.97
CA GLN A 17 14.69 3.91 -5.20
C GLN A 17 13.83 4.00 -6.47
N VAL A 18 12.52 4.07 -6.31
CA VAL A 18 11.59 4.38 -7.41
C VAL A 18 11.67 5.87 -7.76
N PRO A 19 11.83 6.25 -9.03
CA PRO A 19 11.82 7.65 -9.43
C PRO A 19 10.54 8.37 -8.98
N GLY A 20 10.71 9.46 -8.23
CA GLY A 20 9.60 10.28 -7.72
C GLY A 20 8.99 9.83 -6.39
N CYS A 21 9.49 8.76 -5.76
CA CYS A 21 8.99 8.23 -4.49
C CYS A 21 9.77 8.70 -3.25
N GLN A 22 10.66 9.68 -3.36
CA GLN A 22 11.45 10.16 -2.24
C GLN A 22 10.59 10.83 -1.16
N LEU A 23 10.80 10.42 0.09
CA LEU A 23 10.16 10.98 1.27
C LEU A 23 11.10 11.94 2.01
N ASN A 24 10.54 12.99 2.59
CA ASN A 24 11.28 13.79 3.57
C ASN A 24 11.33 13.08 4.94
N THR A 25 12.18 13.56 5.85
CA THR A 25 12.39 12.92 7.17
C THR A 25 11.09 12.81 7.98
N VAL A 26 10.18 13.78 7.90
CA VAL A 26 8.91 13.75 8.64
C VAL A 26 7.99 12.64 8.10
N GLU A 27 7.92 12.51 6.79
CA GLU A 27 7.16 11.45 6.11
C GLU A 27 7.75 10.06 6.40
N LYS A 28 9.09 9.93 6.39
CA LYS A 28 9.78 8.69 6.78
C LYS A 28 9.44 8.26 8.21
N ILE A 29 9.38 9.20 9.14
CA ILE A 29 8.98 8.91 10.53
C ILE A 29 7.52 8.46 10.61
N GLN A 30 6.62 9.07 9.82
CA GLN A 30 5.22 8.64 9.77
C GLN A 30 5.09 7.20 9.26
N VAL A 31 5.78 6.87 8.16
CA VAL A 31 5.80 5.50 7.62
C VAL A 31 6.43 4.54 8.62
N ALA A 32 7.56 4.86 9.25
CA ALA A 32 8.22 4.00 10.25
C ALA A 32 7.30 3.68 11.44
N ARG A 33 6.56 4.66 11.96
CA ARG A 33 5.57 4.44 13.03
C ARG A 33 4.40 3.56 12.57
N GLN A 34 3.98 3.72 11.33
CA GLN A 34 2.93 2.87 10.77
C GLN A 34 3.41 1.43 10.56
N LEU A 35 4.66 1.23 10.13
CA LEU A 35 5.30 -0.09 10.02
C LEU A 35 5.45 -0.75 11.41
N GLU A 36 5.84 0.02 12.44
CA GLU A 36 5.83 -0.45 13.83
C GLU A 36 4.44 -0.90 14.27
N ALA A 37 3.41 -0.09 13.99
CA ALA A 37 2.03 -0.42 14.33
C ALA A 37 1.47 -1.59 13.52
N LEU A 38 1.96 -1.80 12.29
CA LEU A 38 1.64 -2.95 11.45
C LEU A 38 2.27 -4.25 12.00
N GLY A 39 3.37 -4.14 12.77
CA GLY A 39 4.02 -5.27 13.43
C GLY A 39 5.19 -5.87 12.64
N VAL A 40 5.86 -5.09 11.79
CA VAL A 40 7.10 -5.56 11.14
C VAL A 40 8.21 -5.78 12.17
N ASP A 41 9.08 -6.75 11.92
CA ASP A 41 10.15 -7.10 12.85
C ASP A 41 11.39 -6.22 12.67
N ILE A 42 11.70 -5.86 11.42
CA ILE A 42 12.84 -5.03 11.05
C ILE A 42 12.40 -3.95 10.07
N ILE A 43 12.88 -2.71 10.27
CA ILE A 43 12.71 -1.59 9.35
C ILE A 43 14.09 -1.21 8.80
N GLU A 44 14.30 -1.35 7.50
CA GLU A 44 15.47 -0.79 6.83
C GLU A 44 15.24 0.69 6.56
N ALA A 45 15.86 1.53 7.38
CA ALA A 45 15.54 2.94 7.49
C ALA A 45 16.23 3.82 6.42
N GLY A 46 17.20 3.28 5.69
CA GLY A 46 17.91 3.98 4.64
C GLY A 46 19.35 3.53 4.42
N PHE A 47 20.08 4.34 3.63
CA PHE A 47 21.51 4.15 3.34
C PHE A 47 22.31 5.41 3.80
N PRO A 48 22.72 5.48 5.07
CA PRO A 48 23.20 6.71 5.71
C PRO A 48 24.37 7.42 5.03
N ILE A 49 25.23 6.67 4.34
CA ILE A 49 26.37 7.26 3.62
C ILE A 49 25.96 7.98 2.33
N SER A 50 24.74 7.75 1.82
CA SER A 50 24.29 8.29 0.55
C SER A 50 24.15 9.82 0.56
N SER A 51 23.65 10.37 1.66
CA SER A 51 23.48 11.82 1.86
C SER A 51 23.33 12.20 3.33
N PRO A 52 23.59 13.48 3.68
CA PRO A 52 23.30 13.98 5.03
C PRO A 52 21.81 13.88 5.41
N GLY A 53 20.89 14.01 4.45
CA GLY A 53 19.46 13.86 4.66
C GLY A 53 19.09 12.43 5.02
N ASP A 54 19.65 11.46 4.34
CA ASP A 54 19.40 10.04 4.62
C ASP A 54 20.01 9.61 5.97
N PHE A 55 21.22 10.07 6.27
CA PHE A 55 21.83 9.91 7.59
C PHE A 55 20.90 10.43 8.70
N ASN A 56 20.42 11.67 8.57
CA ASN A 56 19.55 12.29 9.56
C ASN A 56 18.20 11.54 9.68
N SER A 57 17.65 11.06 8.58
CA SER A 57 16.42 10.27 8.57
C SER A 57 16.57 8.98 9.38
N VAL A 58 17.68 8.24 9.19
CA VAL A 58 17.97 7.04 9.98
C VAL A 58 18.11 7.36 11.47
N VAL A 59 18.78 8.47 11.84
CA VAL A 59 18.87 8.95 13.22
C VAL A 59 17.50 9.23 13.82
N GLU A 60 16.64 9.95 13.11
CA GLU A 60 15.33 10.35 13.63
C GLU A 60 14.35 9.15 13.70
N ILE A 61 14.39 8.23 12.74
CA ILE A 61 13.65 6.96 12.82
C ILE A 61 14.11 6.15 14.03
N SER A 62 15.44 6.05 14.27
CA SER A 62 16.02 5.34 15.42
C SER A 62 15.53 5.88 16.76
N LYS A 63 15.17 7.16 16.84
CA LYS A 63 14.58 7.78 18.04
C LYS A 63 13.07 7.59 18.13
N ALA A 64 12.38 7.49 16.98
CA ALA A 64 10.92 7.57 16.87
C ALA A 64 10.20 6.25 17.12
N VAL A 65 10.83 5.12 16.83
CA VAL A 65 10.26 3.77 16.97
C VAL A 65 11.04 2.94 17.99
N THR A 66 10.38 1.94 18.59
CA THR A 66 10.94 1.23 19.75
C THR A 66 10.89 -0.28 19.65
N TRP A 67 9.91 -0.82 18.92
CA TRP A 67 9.68 -2.25 18.85
C TRP A 67 10.54 -2.92 17.75
N PRO A 68 10.49 -2.48 16.47
CA PRO A 68 11.25 -3.13 15.43
C PRO A 68 12.76 -2.92 15.60
N THR A 69 13.53 -3.82 15.03
CA THR A 69 14.97 -3.59 14.84
C THR A 69 15.15 -2.56 13.72
N ILE A 70 15.92 -1.51 13.97
CA ILE A 70 16.26 -0.54 12.93
C ILE A 70 17.52 -0.99 12.23
N CYS A 71 17.42 -1.10 10.91
CA CYS A 71 18.47 -1.55 10.03
C CYS A 71 18.95 -0.42 9.13
N ALA A 72 20.23 -0.41 8.80
CA ALA A 72 20.82 0.50 7.83
C ALA A 72 21.68 -0.27 6.83
N LEU A 73 21.48 0.03 5.53
CA LEU A 73 22.26 -0.55 4.44
C LEU A 73 23.68 0.01 4.43
N THR A 74 24.65 -0.85 4.13
CA THR A 74 26.05 -0.48 3.87
C THR A 74 26.61 -1.34 2.74
N ARG A 75 27.56 -0.82 2.00
CA ARG A 75 28.44 -1.66 1.18
C ARG A 75 29.49 -2.31 2.10
N ALA A 76 30.17 -3.34 1.61
CA ALA A 76 31.30 -3.96 2.31
C ALA A 76 32.53 -3.02 2.35
N VAL A 77 32.35 -1.84 2.97
CA VAL A 77 33.33 -0.74 3.09
C VAL A 77 33.28 -0.20 4.52
N GLU A 78 34.41 -0.13 5.21
CA GLU A 78 34.48 0.30 6.61
C GLU A 78 33.83 1.67 6.85
N LYS A 79 34.07 2.65 5.97
CA LYS A 79 33.47 3.99 6.08
C LYS A 79 31.92 3.96 6.05
N ASP A 80 31.33 3.11 5.23
CA ASP A 80 29.87 2.97 5.16
C ASP A 80 29.34 2.42 6.50
N ILE A 81 30.05 1.42 7.04
CA ILE A 81 29.72 0.75 8.30
C ILE A 81 29.84 1.73 9.48
N ASP A 82 30.90 2.56 9.53
CA ASP A 82 31.08 3.60 10.54
C ASP A 82 29.91 4.58 10.56
N VAL A 83 29.53 5.08 9.39
CA VAL A 83 28.43 6.04 9.24
C VAL A 83 27.09 5.40 9.64
N ALA A 84 26.84 4.15 9.28
CA ALA A 84 25.64 3.42 9.67
C ALA A 84 25.60 3.17 11.19
N ALA A 85 26.72 2.79 11.80
CA ALA A 85 26.82 2.59 13.24
C ALA A 85 26.50 3.86 14.03
N GLU A 86 26.99 5.02 13.57
CA GLU A 86 26.68 6.32 14.20
C GLU A 86 25.22 6.71 14.00
N ALA A 87 24.64 6.50 12.80
CA ALA A 87 23.24 6.79 12.54
C ALA A 87 22.29 5.93 13.38
N LEU A 88 22.63 4.69 13.64
CA LEU A 88 21.86 3.73 14.45
C LEU A 88 22.06 3.89 15.96
N LYS A 89 22.87 4.81 16.42
CA LYS A 89 23.26 4.98 17.83
C LYS A 89 22.07 5.03 18.80
N TYR A 90 20.97 5.64 18.38
CA TYR A 90 19.77 5.82 19.19
C TYR A 90 18.74 4.68 19.09
N ALA A 91 18.94 3.73 18.17
CA ALA A 91 18.06 2.59 18.03
C ALA A 91 18.18 1.64 19.24
N LYS A 92 17.04 1.21 19.79
CA LYS A 92 17.01 0.24 20.89
C LYS A 92 17.49 -1.14 20.45
N ARG A 93 17.11 -1.56 19.25
CA ARG A 93 17.60 -2.74 18.55
C ARG A 93 18.11 -2.27 17.21
N LYS A 94 19.30 -2.65 16.86
CA LYS A 94 20.00 -2.14 15.68
C LYS A 94 20.68 -3.25 14.92
N ARG A 95 20.61 -3.18 13.61
CA ARG A 95 21.24 -4.09 12.68
C ARG A 95 22.03 -3.31 11.63
N ILE A 96 23.19 -3.78 11.28
CA ILE A 96 23.94 -3.31 10.11
C ILE A 96 23.74 -4.35 9.00
N HIS A 97 23.25 -3.90 7.84
CA HIS A 97 23.05 -4.70 6.65
C HIS A 97 24.18 -4.40 5.66
N THR A 98 25.16 -5.27 5.56
CA THR A 98 26.35 -5.10 4.71
C THR A 98 26.46 -6.21 3.70
N GLY A 99 27.05 -5.96 2.54
CA GLY A 99 27.20 -7.01 1.54
C GLY A 99 27.98 -6.61 0.30
N ILE A 100 28.12 -7.59 -0.58
CA ILE A 100 28.89 -7.47 -1.82
C ILE A 100 28.31 -8.41 -2.89
N GLY A 101 28.46 -8.05 -4.18
CA GLY A 101 28.02 -8.87 -5.29
C GLY A 101 28.81 -10.17 -5.43
N THR A 102 28.08 -11.29 -5.56
CA THR A 102 28.66 -12.63 -5.59
C THR A 102 28.61 -13.30 -6.95
N SER A 103 27.79 -12.83 -7.90
CA SER A 103 27.74 -13.41 -9.24
C SER A 103 29.04 -13.13 -10.02
N ASP A 104 29.39 -14.05 -10.91
CA ASP A 104 30.56 -13.86 -11.79
C ASP A 104 30.48 -12.58 -12.62
N SER A 105 29.27 -12.16 -12.97
CA SER A 105 29.03 -10.88 -13.64
C SER A 105 29.46 -9.69 -12.76
N HIS A 106 29.05 -9.68 -11.48
CA HIS A 106 29.44 -8.64 -10.54
C HIS A 106 30.93 -8.69 -10.21
N ILE A 107 31.46 -9.88 -9.96
CA ILE A 107 32.88 -10.08 -9.65
C ILE A 107 33.74 -9.51 -10.78
N ARG A 108 33.41 -9.87 -12.01
CA ARG A 108 34.19 -9.50 -13.19
C ARG A 108 34.04 -8.03 -13.58
N TYR A 109 32.78 -7.55 -13.71
CA TYR A 109 32.51 -6.26 -14.34
C TYR A 109 32.31 -5.12 -13.34
N LYS A 110 31.78 -5.40 -12.12
CA LYS A 110 31.57 -4.38 -11.09
C LYS A 110 32.79 -4.20 -10.21
N PHE A 111 33.49 -5.29 -9.87
CA PHE A 111 34.61 -5.24 -8.93
C PHE A 111 35.98 -5.46 -9.56
N ASN A 112 36.04 -5.94 -10.79
CA ASN A 112 37.28 -6.34 -11.46
C ASN A 112 38.19 -7.18 -10.52
N SER A 113 37.62 -8.24 -9.95
CA SER A 113 38.15 -9.05 -8.87
C SER A 113 37.99 -10.55 -9.18
N ASN A 114 38.21 -11.38 -8.19
CA ASN A 114 38.03 -12.83 -8.26
C ASN A 114 37.21 -13.34 -7.06
N ARG A 115 36.75 -14.59 -7.11
CA ARG A 115 35.86 -15.20 -6.12
C ARG A 115 36.46 -15.21 -4.70
N GLU A 116 37.77 -15.46 -4.57
CA GLU A 116 38.45 -15.53 -3.26
C GLU A 116 38.52 -14.13 -2.61
N GLU A 117 38.93 -13.11 -3.34
CA GLU A 117 38.97 -11.72 -2.85
C GLU A 117 37.55 -11.24 -2.43
N ILE A 118 36.52 -11.66 -3.10
CA ILE A 118 35.15 -11.32 -2.71
C ILE A 118 34.78 -11.95 -1.36
N ILE A 119 35.15 -13.21 -1.14
CA ILE A 119 34.98 -13.85 0.18
C ILE A 119 35.77 -13.12 1.27
N GLU A 120 37.03 -12.78 1.02
CA GLU A 120 37.85 -12.03 1.99
C GLU A 120 37.23 -10.68 2.35
N ARG A 121 36.75 -9.93 1.36
CA ARG A 121 36.06 -8.64 1.57
C ARG A 121 34.73 -8.80 2.32
N ALA A 122 33.93 -9.84 2.02
CA ALA A 122 32.72 -10.17 2.74
C ALA A 122 33.00 -10.48 4.23
N VAL A 123 33.95 -11.33 4.49
CA VAL A 123 34.37 -11.68 5.86
C VAL A 123 34.92 -10.48 6.63
N ALA A 124 35.72 -9.63 5.99
CA ALA A 124 36.26 -8.43 6.62
C ALA A 124 35.14 -7.46 7.00
N ALA A 125 34.15 -7.22 6.10
CA ALA A 125 33.03 -6.34 6.35
C ALA A 125 32.15 -6.83 7.51
N VAL A 126 31.81 -8.13 7.56
CA VAL A 126 31.03 -8.70 8.65
C VAL A 126 31.78 -8.58 9.98
N LYS A 127 33.08 -8.95 10.04
CA LYS A 127 33.90 -8.79 11.25
C LYS A 127 33.98 -7.33 11.69
N TYR A 128 34.07 -6.40 10.75
CA TYR A 128 34.11 -4.98 11.07
C TYR A 128 32.78 -4.49 11.64
N ALA A 129 31.66 -4.85 11.02
CA ALA A 129 30.31 -4.50 11.50
C ALA A 129 30.02 -5.06 12.90
N ARG A 130 30.49 -6.27 13.19
CA ARG A 130 30.39 -6.92 14.51
C ARG A 130 31.05 -6.13 15.66
N ARG A 131 31.90 -5.18 15.36
CA ARG A 131 32.51 -4.30 16.38
C ARG A 131 31.51 -3.28 16.93
N PHE A 132 30.43 -3.00 16.21
CA PHE A 132 29.45 -1.96 16.53
C PHE A 132 28.08 -2.52 16.96
N VAL A 133 27.70 -3.68 16.42
CA VAL A 133 26.39 -4.30 16.68
C VAL A 133 26.51 -5.82 16.83
N ASP A 134 25.61 -6.41 17.60
CA ASP A 134 25.52 -7.87 17.74
C ASP A 134 24.69 -8.54 16.64
N ASP A 135 23.89 -7.79 15.90
CA ASP A 135 23.06 -8.25 14.83
C ASP A 135 23.57 -7.69 13.49
N VAL A 136 24.15 -8.57 12.68
CA VAL A 136 24.72 -8.24 11.36
C VAL A 136 24.06 -9.09 10.30
N GLU A 137 23.41 -8.44 9.35
CA GLU A 137 22.91 -9.07 8.14
C GLU A 137 23.89 -8.91 6.99
N PHE A 138 24.15 -9.99 6.29
CA PHE A 138 24.97 -9.97 5.08
C PHE A 138 24.13 -10.29 3.85
N TYR A 139 24.17 -9.42 2.83
CA TYR A 139 23.53 -9.71 1.54
C TYR A 139 24.57 -10.15 0.50
N ALA A 140 24.30 -11.31 -0.14
CA ALA A 140 25.05 -11.82 -1.28
C ALA A 140 24.44 -11.26 -2.58
N GLU A 141 24.73 -9.99 -2.93
CA GLU A 141 24.08 -9.31 -4.07
C GLU A 141 24.20 -10.17 -5.33
N ASP A 142 23.09 -10.30 -6.07
CA ASP A 142 22.95 -11.13 -7.26
C ASP A 142 23.11 -12.63 -7.01
N ALA A 143 22.73 -13.08 -5.80
CA ALA A 143 22.75 -14.50 -5.45
C ALA A 143 21.88 -15.36 -6.36
N GLY A 144 20.80 -14.81 -6.89
CA GLY A 144 19.94 -15.51 -7.87
C GLY A 144 20.75 -16.10 -9.04
N ARG A 145 21.75 -15.38 -9.53
CA ARG A 145 22.61 -15.79 -10.63
C ARG A 145 23.98 -16.36 -10.19
N THR A 146 24.21 -16.47 -8.90
CA THR A 146 25.45 -17.04 -8.33
C THR A 146 25.37 -18.56 -8.32
N GLU A 147 26.46 -19.24 -8.69
CA GLU A 147 26.60 -20.70 -8.61
C GLU A 147 26.44 -21.18 -7.17
N ASN A 148 25.69 -22.26 -6.95
CA ASN A 148 25.31 -22.73 -5.61
C ASN A 148 26.50 -23.12 -4.73
N GLU A 149 27.49 -23.83 -5.29
CA GLU A 149 28.69 -24.25 -4.55
C GLU A 149 29.51 -23.03 -4.06
N TYR A 150 29.69 -22.06 -4.94
CA TYR A 150 30.39 -20.82 -4.56
C TYR A 150 29.57 -19.99 -3.56
N LEU A 151 28.27 -19.86 -3.76
CA LEU A 151 27.38 -19.17 -2.83
C LEU A 151 27.42 -19.82 -1.44
N ALA A 152 27.40 -21.14 -1.36
CA ALA A 152 27.53 -21.87 -0.07
C ALA A 152 28.84 -21.53 0.65
N ARG A 153 29.98 -21.46 -0.08
CA ARG A 153 31.25 -21.02 0.48
C ARG A 153 31.21 -19.59 1.04
N VAL A 154 30.57 -18.66 0.32
CA VAL A 154 30.39 -17.28 0.79
C VAL A 154 29.55 -17.25 2.06
N VAL A 155 28.40 -17.93 2.06
CA VAL A 155 27.45 -17.98 3.19
C VAL A 155 28.13 -18.58 4.43
N GLU A 156 28.84 -19.70 4.28
CA GLU A 156 29.58 -20.33 5.36
C GLU A 156 30.65 -19.39 5.96
N ALA A 157 31.42 -18.71 5.08
CA ALA A 157 32.48 -17.80 5.51
C ALA A 157 31.94 -16.61 6.31
N VAL A 158 30.81 -15.99 5.86
CA VAL A 158 30.21 -14.86 6.58
C VAL A 158 29.51 -15.26 7.87
N ILE A 159 28.92 -16.46 7.95
CA ILE A 159 28.40 -17.03 9.20
C ILE A 159 29.54 -17.26 10.20
N LYS A 160 30.66 -17.83 9.77
CA LYS A 160 31.87 -18.00 10.59
C LYS A 160 32.46 -16.65 11.04
N ALA A 161 32.29 -15.60 10.24
CA ALA A 161 32.72 -14.24 10.58
C ALA A 161 31.78 -13.55 11.59
N GLY A 162 30.55 -14.06 11.80
CA GLY A 162 29.59 -13.58 12.78
C GLY A 162 28.33 -12.96 12.22
N ALA A 163 28.01 -13.18 10.95
CA ALA A 163 26.69 -12.81 10.42
C ALA A 163 25.58 -13.59 11.13
N THR A 164 24.55 -12.91 11.57
CA THR A 164 23.36 -13.46 12.24
C THR A 164 22.22 -13.74 11.26
N VAL A 165 22.23 -13.04 10.15
CA VAL A 165 21.29 -13.23 9.04
C VAL A 165 22.08 -13.19 7.73
N VAL A 166 21.69 -14.03 6.77
CA VAL A 166 22.27 -14.00 5.42
C VAL A 166 21.14 -13.88 4.41
N ASN A 167 21.13 -12.78 3.70
CA ASN A 167 20.15 -12.47 2.67
C ASN A 167 20.63 -13.01 1.30
N ILE A 168 19.72 -13.69 0.60
CA ILE A 168 19.95 -14.34 -0.69
C ILE A 168 19.10 -13.62 -1.75
N PRO A 169 19.55 -12.46 -2.31
CA PRO A 169 18.72 -11.69 -3.21
C PRO A 169 18.67 -12.24 -4.63
N ASP A 170 17.48 -12.33 -5.19
CA ASP A 170 17.22 -12.36 -6.63
C ASP A 170 17.18 -10.92 -7.15
N THR A 171 18.37 -10.31 -7.21
CA THR A 171 18.56 -8.87 -7.48
C THR A 171 18.01 -8.44 -8.84
N THR A 172 17.99 -9.32 -9.82
CA THR A 172 17.52 -9.03 -11.18
C THR A 172 16.11 -9.53 -11.44
N GLY A 173 15.45 -10.13 -10.46
CA GLY A 173 14.11 -10.71 -10.61
C GLY A 173 14.04 -11.79 -11.68
N TYR A 174 15.12 -12.58 -11.83
CA TYR A 174 15.32 -13.53 -12.92
C TYR A 174 14.88 -14.95 -12.58
N CYS A 175 14.97 -15.34 -11.31
CA CYS A 175 14.74 -16.70 -10.87
C CYS A 175 13.28 -17.14 -11.07
N LEU A 176 13.10 -18.42 -11.41
CA LEU A 176 11.81 -19.08 -11.28
C LEU A 176 11.63 -19.63 -9.86
N PRO A 177 10.40 -19.81 -9.36
CA PRO A 177 10.16 -20.25 -7.98
C PRO A 177 10.84 -21.58 -7.62
N GLY A 178 10.85 -22.57 -8.55
CA GLY A 178 11.56 -23.82 -8.34
C GLY A 178 13.07 -23.63 -8.21
N GLU A 179 13.68 -22.82 -9.06
CA GLU A 179 15.13 -22.54 -9.04
C GLU A 179 15.53 -21.80 -7.77
N TYR A 180 14.73 -20.81 -7.35
CA TYR A 180 15.01 -20.05 -6.14
C TYR A 180 14.86 -20.90 -4.87
N GLY A 181 13.78 -21.69 -4.81
CA GLY A 181 13.56 -22.62 -3.69
C GLY A 181 14.68 -23.65 -3.56
N GLU A 182 15.09 -24.28 -4.66
CA GLU A 182 16.20 -25.24 -4.67
C GLU A 182 17.54 -24.59 -4.26
N LYS A 183 17.75 -23.33 -4.59
CA LYS A 183 18.94 -22.57 -4.11
C LYS A 183 18.96 -22.43 -2.58
N ILE A 184 17.82 -22.04 -1.98
CA ILE A 184 17.70 -21.96 -0.52
C ILE A 184 17.87 -23.33 0.13
N LYS A 185 17.23 -24.37 -0.42
CA LYS A 185 17.38 -25.74 0.06
C LYS A 185 18.84 -26.21 -0.01
N TYR A 186 19.52 -25.95 -1.14
CA TYR A 186 20.94 -26.28 -1.29
C TYR A 186 21.80 -25.66 -0.20
N LEU A 187 21.58 -24.39 0.16
CA LEU A 187 22.30 -23.72 1.22
C LEU A 187 21.99 -24.35 2.59
N MET A 188 20.73 -24.68 2.86
CA MET A 188 20.33 -25.37 4.10
C MET A 188 21.00 -26.73 4.29
N GLU A 189 21.26 -27.45 3.19
CA GLU A 189 21.82 -28.77 3.20
C GLU A 189 23.36 -28.80 3.18
N HIS A 190 24.02 -27.79 2.60
CA HIS A 190 25.47 -27.83 2.30
C HIS A 190 26.32 -26.79 3.05
N VAL A 191 25.71 -25.88 3.80
CA VAL A 191 26.46 -24.86 4.54
C VAL A 191 26.70 -25.30 5.99
N ASP A 192 27.95 -25.46 6.36
CA ASP A 192 28.33 -25.78 7.74
C ASP A 192 27.96 -24.67 8.72
N GLY A 193 27.18 -25.02 9.74
CA GLY A 193 26.72 -24.08 10.75
C GLY A 193 25.60 -23.14 10.30
N ILE A 194 24.85 -23.51 9.28
CA ILE A 194 23.69 -22.73 8.77
C ILE A 194 22.68 -22.40 9.88
N ASN A 195 22.53 -23.30 10.86
CA ASN A 195 21.64 -23.12 12.02
C ASN A 195 22.06 -22.00 12.99
N ARG A 196 23.22 -21.38 12.78
CA ARG A 196 23.68 -20.21 13.56
C ARG A 196 23.26 -18.88 12.99
N ALA A 197 22.66 -18.88 11.80
CA ALA A 197 22.14 -17.71 11.15
C ALA A 197 20.76 -17.99 10.55
N ILE A 198 20.01 -16.93 10.27
CA ILE A 198 18.74 -16.99 9.56
C ILE A 198 19.01 -16.73 8.07
N LEU A 199 18.47 -17.57 7.18
CA LEU A 199 18.41 -17.23 5.77
C LEU A 199 17.25 -16.28 5.50
N SER A 200 17.53 -15.19 4.78
CA SER A 200 16.59 -14.19 4.33
C SER A 200 16.41 -14.25 2.82
N THR A 201 15.21 -13.96 2.36
CA THR A 201 14.89 -13.81 0.93
C THR A 201 14.68 -12.37 0.58
N HIS A 202 15.17 -11.93 -0.59
CA HIS A 202 14.89 -10.61 -1.17
C HIS A 202 14.70 -10.80 -2.67
N CYS A 203 13.48 -10.62 -3.17
CA CYS A 203 13.17 -10.92 -4.56
C CYS A 203 12.59 -9.71 -5.27
N HIS A 204 13.22 -9.33 -6.40
CA HIS A 204 12.68 -8.32 -7.32
C HIS A 204 11.64 -8.93 -8.27
N ASN A 205 10.79 -8.07 -8.83
CA ASN A 205 9.57 -8.47 -9.51
C ASN A 205 9.63 -8.30 -11.05
N ASP A 206 10.84 -8.29 -11.63
CA ASP A 206 11.04 -8.01 -13.06
C ASP A 206 10.28 -8.97 -13.98
N LEU A 207 10.19 -10.25 -13.60
CA LEU A 207 9.40 -11.26 -14.30
C LEU A 207 8.04 -11.56 -13.62
N GLY A 208 7.62 -10.76 -12.62
CA GLY A 208 6.36 -10.98 -11.91
C GLY A 208 6.38 -12.16 -10.93
N MET A 209 7.56 -12.60 -10.47
CA MET A 209 7.72 -13.82 -9.65
C MET A 209 8.16 -13.52 -8.21
N ALA A 210 8.30 -12.27 -7.80
CA ALA A 210 8.88 -11.91 -6.50
C ALA A 210 8.19 -12.63 -5.32
N THR A 211 6.88 -12.53 -5.18
CA THR A 211 6.12 -13.18 -4.11
C THR A 211 6.21 -14.69 -4.18
N ALA A 212 6.15 -15.27 -5.39
CA ALA A 212 6.26 -16.73 -5.60
C ALA A 212 7.67 -17.24 -5.25
N ASN A 213 8.73 -16.52 -5.63
CA ASN A 213 10.11 -16.85 -5.27
C ASN A 213 10.31 -16.76 -3.75
N THR A 214 9.84 -15.70 -3.11
CA THR A 214 9.92 -15.51 -1.66
C THR A 214 9.26 -16.66 -0.90
N ILE A 215 8.03 -17.02 -1.26
CA ILE A 215 7.33 -18.16 -0.62
C ILE A 215 8.06 -19.48 -0.90
N SER A 216 8.57 -19.69 -2.11
CA SER A 216 9.38 -20.88 -2.41
C SER A 216 10.62 -20.94 -1.51
N GLY A 217 11.30 -19.82 -1.27
CA GLY A 217 12.42 -19.74 -0.35
C GLY A 217 12.02 -20.08 1.10
N VAL A 218 10.89 -19.55 1.56
CA VAL A 218 10.36 -19.82 2.91
C VAL A 218 10.04 -21.31 3.09
N LEU A 219 9.39 -21.94 2.11
CA LEU A 219 9.08 -23.36 2.15
C LEU A 219 10.33 -24.26 2.12
N ASN A 220 11.46 -23.74 1.68
CA ASN A 220 12.76 -24.42 1.62
C ASN A 220 13.74 -24.03 2.72
N GLY A 221 13.29 -23.27 3.76
CA GLY A 221 14.07 -23.07 4.98
C GLY A 221 14.42 -21.62 5.33
N ALA A 222 14.12 -20.64 4.47
CA ALA A 222 14.26 -19.23 4.85
C ALA A 222 13.28 -18.85 5.96
N ARG A 223 13.73 -18.00 6.90
CA ARG A 223 12.90 -17.55 8.04
C ARG A 223 12.87 -16.04 8.21
N GLN A 224 13.44 -15.31 7.28
CA GLN A 224 13.23 -13.88 7.11
C GLN A 224 12.88 -13.59 5.64
N VAL A 225 12.02 -12.61 5.42
CA VAL A 225 11.66 -12.12 4.09
C VAL A 225 11.80 -10.61 4.04
N GLU A 226 12.50 -10.11 3.04
CA GLU A 226 12.59 -8.68 2.74
C GLU A 226 11.49 -8.30 1.78
N VAL A 227 10.69 -7.33 2.18
CA VAL A 227 9.46 -6.97 1.50
C VAL A 227 9.28 -5.44 1.52
N THR A 228 8.37 -4.95 0.69
CA THR A 228 7.93 -3.55 0.73
C THR A 228 6.42 -3.46 0.74
N ILE A 229 5.90 -2.38 1.29
CA ILE A 229 4.47 -2.05 1.16
C ILE A 229 4.15 -1.83 -0.31
N ASN A 230 3.06 -2.41 -0.79
CA ASN A 230 2.60 -2.39 -2.18
C ASN A 230 3.57 -3.04 -3.20
N GLY A 231 4.63 -3.69 -2.74
CA GLY A 231 5.66 -4.25 -3.61
C GLY A 231 6.47 -3.18 -4.35
N ILE A 232 6.54 -1.95 -3.85
CA ILE A 232 7.32 -0.87 -4.48
C ILE A 232 8.82 -1.18 -4.39
N GLY A 233 9.60 -0.62 -5.30
CA GLY A 233 11.05 -0.80 -5.34
C GLY A 233 11.62 -0.55 -6.72
N GLU A 234 12.92 -0.72 -6.84
CA GLU A 234 13.62 -0.45 -8.09
C GLU A 234 13.02 -1.26 -9.25
N ARG A 235 12.94 -0.67 -10.44
CA ARG A 235 12.39 -1.22 -11.69
C ARG A 235 10.93 -1.67 -11.56
N ALA A 236 10.68 -2.99 -11.48
CA ALA A 236 9.33 -3.57 -11.35
C ALA A 236 8.87 -3.79 -9.89
N GLY A 237 9.73 -3.43 -8.91
CA GLY A 237 9.45 -3.52 -7.49
C GLY A 237 9.94 -4.80 -6.84
N ASN A 238 9.50 -4.99 -5.61
CA ASN A 238 9.88 -6.08 -4.70
C ASN A 238 8.71 -7.01 -4.40
N THR A 239 8.97 -8.01 -3.59
CA THR A 239 7.92 -8.80 -2.92
C THR A 239 7.03 -7.89 -2.07
N SER A 240 5.72 -8.04 -2.21
CA SER A 240 4.74 -7.27 -1.43
C SER A 240 4.55 -7.84 -0.02
N LEU A 241 4.66 -6.99 1.01
CA LEU A 241 4.41 -7.37 2.40
C LEU A 241 3.00 -7.94 2.59
N GLU A 242 2.00 -7.25 2.05
CA GLU A 242 0.60 -7.64 2.15
C GLU A 242 0.31 -9.02 1.56
N GLU A 243 0.98 -9.37 0.48
CA GLU A 243 0.82 -10.68 -0.16
C GLU A 243 1.40 -11.79 0.72
N ILE A 244 2.62 -11.62 1.24
CA ILE A 244 3.26 -12.59 2.13
C ILE A 244 2.44 -12.77 3.42
N ALA A 245 2.03 -11.68 4.07
CA ALA A 245 1.26 -11.74 5.30
C ALA A 245 -0.06 -12.50 5.13
N MET A 246 -0.75 -12.28 4.00
CA MET A 246 -2.03 -12.94 3.74
C MET A 246 -1.85 -14.38 3.25
N ILE A 247 -0.78 -14.72 2.51
CA ILE A 247 -0.47 -16.11 2.18
C ILE A 247 -0.26 -16.92 3.47
N VAL A 248 0.56 -16.44 4.39
CA VAL A 248 0.80 -17.12 5.68
C VAL A 248 -0.48 -17.24 6.51
N LYS A 249 -1.34 -16.21 6.49
CA LYS A 249 -2.62 -16.24 7.22
C LYS A 249 -3.62 -17.22 6.63
N CYS A 250 -3.70 -17.32 5.30
CA CYS A 250 -4.69 -18.17 4.61
C CYS A 250 -4.28 -19.64 4.53
N HIS A 251 -2.99 -19.93 4.40
CA HIS A 251 -2.45 -21.28 4.30
C HIS A 251 -2.04 -21.84 5.66
N LYS A 252 -3.02 -22.33 6.41
CA LYS A 252 -2.80 -22.90 7.76
C LYS A 252 -2.04 -24.24 7.78
N ASP A 253 -1.89 -24.86 6.63
CA ASP A 253 -1.03 -26.03 6.39
C ASP A 253 0.46 -25.68 6.40
N ILE A 254 0.80 -24.41 6.21
CA ILE A 254 2.16 -23.89 6.42
C ILE A 254 2.28 -23.56 7.91
N ASP A 255 3.04 -24.39 8.66
CA ASP A 255 3.24 -24.19 10.11
C ASP A 255 4.18 -23.02 10.42
N ILE A 256 3.83 -21.84 9.92
CA ILE A 256 4.58 -20.57 10.01
C ILE A 256 3.65 -19.46 10.43
N GLU A 257 4.17 -18.54 11.26
CA GLU A 257 3.42 -17.36 11.70
C GLU A 257 4.25 -16.06 11.59
N THR A 258 3.55 -14.94 11.48
CA THR A 258 4.15 -13.59 11.49
C THR A 258 3.51 -12.74 12.59
N ASN A 259 4.18 -11.63 12.95
CA ASN A 259 3.61 -10.63 13.87
C ASN A 259 2.71 -9.59 13.18
N ILE A 260 2.47 -9.72 11.89
CA ILE A 260 1.73 -8.69 11.15
C ILE A 260 0.28 -8.60 11.63
N ASN A 261 -0.11 -7.41 12.07
CA ASN A 261 -1.50 -7.05 12.28
C ASN A 261 -2.16 -6.78 10.92
N THR A 262 -2.77 -7.82 10.36
CA THR A 262 -3.32 -7.76 9.00
C THR A 262 -4.37 -6.68 8.81
N GLN A 263 -5.15 -6.32 9.85
CA GLN A 263 -6.14 -5.23 9.78
C GLN A 263 -5.52 -3.84 9.54
N LYS A 264 -4.20 -3.70 9.67
CA LYS A 264 -3.48 -2.47 9.35
C LYS A 264 -2.88 -2.47 7.93
N ILE A 265 -3.04 -3.53 7.16
CA ILE A 265 -2.48 -3.65 5.80
C ILE A 265 -3.03 -2.55 4.89
N TYR A 266 -4.35 -2.48 4.73
CA TYR A 266 -4.97 -1.51 3.83
C TYR A 266 -4.69 -0.04 4.20
N PRO A 267 -4.84 0.38 5.47
CA PRO A 267 -4.47 1.73 5.88
C PRO A 267 -2.99 2.06 5.62
N THR A 268 -2.07 1.10 5.84
CA THR A 268 -0.64 1.28 5.56
C THR A 268 -0.37 1.42 4.07
N SER A 269 -0.98 0.56 3.25
CA SER A 269 -0.90 0.63 1.79
C SER A 269 -1.34 2.01 1.26
N ARG A 270 -2.47 2.52 1.76
CA ARG A 270 -3.01 3.84 1.38
C ARG A 270 -2.09 4.98 1.81
N MET A 271 -1.55 4.92 3.01
CA MET A 271 -0.60 5.93 3.51
C MET A 271 0.65 6.00 2.63
N VAL A 272 1.31 4.87 2.38
CA VAL A 272 2.54 4.81 1.56
C VAL A 272 2.24 5.27 0.14
N SER A 273 1.15 4.79 -0.48
CA SER A 273 0.72 5.21 -1.82
C SER A 273 0.51 6.73 -1.92
N SER A 274 -0.08 7.34 -0.89
CA SER A 274 -0.34 8.78 -0.84
C SER A 274 0.94 9.59 -0.66
N LEU A 275 1.79 9.21 0.31
CA LEU A 275 3.01 9.94 0.63
C LEU A 275 4.06 9.85 -0.51
N MET A 276 4.18 8.69 -1.13
CA MET A 276 5.11 8.48 -2.25
C MET A 276 4.53 8.87 -3.62
N ASN A 277 3.27 9.36 -3.66
CA ASN A 277 2.56 9.70 -4.90
C ASN A 277 2.61 8.57 -5.94
N MET A 278 2.54 7.32 -5.48
CA MET A 278 2.55 6.11 -6.31
C MET A 278 1.23 5.34 -6.13
N PRO A 279 0.23 5.57 -7.02
CA PRO A 279 -1.07 4.94 -6.91
C PRO A 279 -0.99 3.42 -7.03
N VAL A 280 -1.70 2.72 -6.14
CA VAL A 280 -1.85 1.27 -6.22
C VAL A 280 -2.70 0.91 -7.44
N GLN A 281 -2.24 -0.06 -8.23
CA GLN A 281 -3.01 -0.57 -9.35
C GLN A 281 -4.38 -1.09 -8.90
N PRO A 282 -5.47 -0.79 -9.62
CA PRO A 282 -6.81 -1.21 -9.21
C PRO A 282 -6.98 -2.72 -8.98
N ASN A 283 -6.25 -3.54 -9.72
CA ASN A 283 -6.26 -5.00 -9.63
C ASN A 283 -5.10 -5.59 -8.81
N LYS A 284 -4.35 -4.76 -8.06
CA LYS A 284 -3.30 -5.25 -7.14
C LYS A 284 -3.93 -6.21 -6.13
N ALA A 285 -3.29 -7.35 -5.92
CA ALA A 285 -3.73 -8.30 -4.92
C ALA A 285 -3.83 -7.63 -3.53
N ILE A 286 -4.81 -8.02 -2.72
CA ILE A 286 -5.05 -7.61 -1.34
C ILE A 286 -5.47 -6.14 -1.18
N VAL A 287 -4.78 -5.18 -1.79
CA VAL A 287 -4.93 -3.74 -1.52
C VAL A 287 -5.46 -2.91 -2.70
N GLY A 288 -5.61 -3.51 -3.87
CA GLY A 288 -6.22 -2.85 -5.02
C GLY A 288 -7.71 -2.61 -4.80
N ARG A 289 -8.24 -1.50 -5.32
CA ARG A 289 -9.68 -1.16 -5.18
C ARG A 289 -10.64 -2.24 -5.72
N ASN A 290 -10.16 -3.09 -6.64
CA ASN A 290 -10.94 -4.18 -7.23
C ASN A 290 -10.69 -5.53 -6.54
N ALA A 291 -9.79 -5.61 -5.56
CA ALA A 291 -9.39 -6.88 -4.94
C ALA A 291 -10.58 -7.62 -4.30
N PHE A 292 -11.58 -6.88 -3.80
CA PHE A 292 -12.80 -7.39 -3.18
C PHE A 292 -14.06 -6.93 -3.91
N ALA A 293 -13.97 -6.64 -5.22
CA ALA A 293 -15.07 -6.17 -6.02
C ALA A 293 -15.54 -7.25 -7.00
N HIS A 294 -16.83 -7.57 -6.96
CA HIS A 294 -17.44 -8.53 -7.86
C HIS A 294 -18.35 -7.83 -8.88
N SER A 295 -18.06 -7.99 -10.18
CA SER A 295 -18.86 -7.42 -11.27
C SER A 295 -19.66 -8.46 -12.06
N SER A 296 -19.29 -9.74 -11.96
CA SER A 296 -20.00 -10.83 -12.65
C SER A 296 -21.23 -11.25 -11.86
N GLY A 297 -22.40 -11.34 -12.53
CA GLY A 297 -23.66 -11.75 -11.89
C GLY A 297 -23.58 -13.14 -11.23
N ILE A 298 -22.85 -14.09 -11.82
CA ILE A 298 -22.65 -15.42 -11.24
C ILE A 298 -21.85 -15.33 -9.92
N HIS A 299 -20.79 -14.52 -9.90
CA HIS A 299 -19.98 -14.33 -8.70
C HIS A 299 -20.78 -13.59 -7.64
N GLN A 300 -21.51 -12.54 -8.01
CA GLN A 300 -22.36 -11.77 -7.08
C GLN A 300 -23.44 -12.65 -6.43
N ASP A 301 -24.12 -13.51 -7.20
CA ASP A 301 -25.10 -14.47 -6.66
C ASP A 301 -24.46 -15.48 -5.72
N GLY A 302 -23.26 -15.97 -6.04
CA GLY A 302 -22.49 -16.87 -5.19
C GLY A 302 -22.13 -16.23 -3.84
N VAL A 303 -21.51 -15.03 -3.88
CA VAL A 303 -21.10 -14.27 -2.69
C VAL A 303 -22.30 -13.94 -1.78
N LEU A 304 -23.44 -13.55 -2.38
CA LEU A 304 -24.69 -13.28 -1.63
C LEU A 304 -25.25 -14.52 -0.92
N LYS A 305 -24.99 -15.71 -1.45
CA LYS A 305 -25.41 -16.98 -0.82
C LYS A 305 -24.41 -17.43 0.25
N ASN A 306 -23.13 -17.36 -0.06
CA ASN A 306 -22.02 -17.63 0.86
C ASN A 306 -20.75 -16.99 0.31
N VAL A 307 -20.16 -16.09 1.11
CA VAL A 307 -18.93 -15.36 0.77
C VAL A 307 -17.79 -16.32 0.37
N GLN A 308 -17.66 -17.47 1.03
CA GLN A 308 -16.64 -18.49 0.76
C GLN A 308 -16.71 -19.12 -0.64
N THR A 309 -17.77 -18.87 -1.42
CA THR A 309 -17.87 -19.41 -2.78
C THR A 309 -16.86 -18.78 -3.74
N TYR A 310 -16.44 -17.53 -3.49
CA TYR A 310 -15.54 -16.77 -4.34
C TYR A 310 -14.50 -15.93 -3.57
N GLU A 311 -14.56 -15.88 -2.26
CA GLU A 311 -13.62 -15.12 -1.44
C GLU A 311 -12.89 -16.04 -0.46
N ILE A 312 -11.56 -15.97 -0.48
CA ILE A 312 -10.66 -16.67 0.44
C ILE A 312 -10.17 -15.76 1.58
N ILE A 313 -10.44 -14.47 1.48
CA ILE A 313 -10.04 -13.42 2.44
C ILE A 313 -11.27 -12.57 2.75
N ASP A 314 -11.58 -12.39 4.03
CA ASP A 314 -12.55 -11.37 4.44
C ASP A 314 -11.89 -9.98 4.34
N PRO A 315 -12.49 -9.00 3.64
CA PRO A 315 -11.96 -7.64 3.56
C PRO A 315 -11.62 -7.03 4.92
N LYS A 316 -12.40 -7.33 5.95
CA LYS A 316 -12.14 -6.89 7.33
C LYS A 316 -10.81 -7.41 7.88
N ASP A 317 -10.36 -8.56 7.40
CA ASP A 317 -9.07 -9.12 7.77
C ASP A 317 -7.88 -8.25 7.36
N VAL A 318 -8.07 -7.40 6.35
CA VAL A 318 -7.05 -6.48 5.84
C VAL A 318 -7.34 -5.00 6.15
N GLY A 319 -8.42 -4.73 6.90
CA GLY A 319 -8.79 -3.38 7.32
C GLY A 319 -9.67 -2.62 6.32
N ILE A 320 -10.47 -3.35 5.55
CA ILE A 320 -11.50 -2.80 4.65
C ILE A 320 -12.86 -3.11 5.27
N ASP A 321 -13.67 -2.08 5.50
CA ASP A 321 -14.91 -2.22 6.27
C ASP A 321 -16.02 -2.94 5.52
N ASP A 322 -16.08 -2.85 4.17
CA ASP A 322 -17.17 -3.42 3.36
C ASP A 322 -16.71 -3.95 1.99
N ASN A 323 -17.39 -5.02 1.53
CA ASN A 323 -17.30 -5.55 0.17
C ASN A 323 -18.08 -4.65 -0.81
N ALA A 324 -17.44 -4.17 -1.86
CA ALA A 324 -18.10 -3.39 -2.89
C ALA A 324 -18.71 -4.29 -3.97
N ILE A 325 -20.04 -4.49 -3.94
CA ILE A 325 -20.77 -5.00 -5.11
C ILE A 325 -20.87 -3.87 -6.13
N VAL A 326 -20.03 -3.93 -7.17
CA VAL A 326 -20.04 -2.96 -8.27
C VAL A 326 -21.09 -3.39 -9.30
N LEU A 327 -22.10 -2.55 -9.50
CA LEU A 327 -23.15 -2.80 -10.49
C LEU A 327 -22.66 -2.44 -11.91
N THR A 328 -22.74 -3.41 -12.80
CA THR A 328 -22.34 -3.31 -14.22
C THR A 328 -23.40 -3.99 -15.11
N ALA A 329 -23.28 -3.87 -16.43
CA ALA A 329 -24.12 -4.60 -17.38
C ALA A 329 -24.10 -6.14 -17.19
N ARG A 330 -23.16 -6.67 -16.41
CA ARG A 330 -23.03 -8.10 -16.10
C ARG A 330 -23.64 -8.48 -14.75
N SER A 331 -24.12 -7.51 -13.97
CA SER A 331 -24.74 -7.75 -12.68
C SER A 331 -26.10 -8.39 -12.81
N GLY A 332 -26.37 -9.42 -12.02
CA GLY A 332 -27.64 -10.12 -12.00
C GLY A 332 -28.72 -9.39 -11.17
N ARG A 333 -29.98 -9.87 -11.25
CA ARG A 333 -31.12 -9.38 -10.45
C ARG A 333 -30.88 -9.42 -8.95
N ALA A 334 -30.18 -10.46 -8.46
CA ALA A 334 -29.86 -10.61 -7.05
C ALA A 334 -28.98 -9.45 -6.54
N ALA A 335 -27.98 -9.05 -7.31
CA ALA A 335 -27.10 -7.93 -6.96
C ALA A 335 -27.83 -6.60 -6.94
N LEU A 336 -28.70 -6.34 -7.97
CA LEU A 336 -29.52 -5.14 -8.00
C LEU A 336 -30.50 -5.08 -6.82
N LYS A 337 -31.16 -6.22 -6.52
CA LYS A 337 -32.06 -6.34 -5.36
C LYS A 337 -31.34 -6.06 -4.04
N HIS A 338 -30.18 -6.68 -3.87
CA HIS A 338 -29.36 -6.47 -2.67
C HIS A 338 -28.94 -5.01 -2.51
N ARG A 339 -28.47 -4.37 -3.61
CA ARG A 339 -28.08 -2.96 -3.56
C ARG A 339 -29.26 -2.04 -3.20
N LEU A 340 -30.44 -2.29 -3.76
CA LEU A 340 -31.66 -1.58 -3.41
C LEU A 340 -32.03 -1.78 -1.92
N GLN A 341 -31.91 -2.98 -1.40
CA GLN A 341 -32.16 -3.28 0.02
C GLN A 341 -31.18 -2.55 0.95
N VAL A 342 -29.89 -2.52 0.60
CA VAL A 342 -28.88 -1.73 1.34
C VAL A 342 -29.22 -0.24 1.37
N MET A 343 -29.84 0.27 0.29
CA MET A 343 -30.32 1.65 0.21
C MET A 343 -31.72 1.85 0.84
N GLY A 344 -32.29 0.82 1.46
CA GLY A 344 -33.59 0.87 2.14
C GLY A 344 -34.79 0.83 1.18
N VAL A 345 -34.61 0.34 -0.04
CA VAL A 345 -35.67 0.22 -1.05
C VAL A 345 -36.03 -1.24 -1.26
N GLU A 346 -37.26 -1.59 -0.92
CA GLU A 346 -37.82 -2.93 -1.20
C GLU A 346 -38.79 -2.85 -2.35
N LEU A 347 -38.63 -3.69 -3.37
CA LEU A 347 -39.48 -3.77 -4.54
C LEU A 347 -40.18 -5.14 -4.61
N ALA A 348 -41.46 -5.12 -5.01
CA ALA A 348 -42.15 -6.35 -5.38
C ALA A 348 -41.46 -7.01 -6.60
N PRO A 349 -41.53 -8.34 -6.77
CA PRO A 349 -40.80 -9.05 -7.83
C PRO A 349 -41.07 -8.50 -9.24
N GLU A 350 -42.33 -8.21 -9.57
CA GLU A 350 -42.71 -7.68 -10.87
C GLU A 350 -42.15 -6.26 -11.15
N LYS A 351 -42.02 -5.43 -10.12
CA LYS A 351 -41.41 -4.12 -10.21
C LYS A 351 -39.91 -4.22 -10.33
N LEU A 352 -39.28 -5.16 -9.60
CA LEU A 352 -37.86 -5.43 -9.69
C LEU A 352 -37.43 -5.86 -11.11
N ASP A 353 -38.25 -6.69 -11.78
CA ASP A 353 -37.98 -7.12 -13.18
C ASP A 353 -37.96 -5.93 -14.13
N LYS A 354 -38.92 -5.03 -14.02
CA LYS A 354 -38.95 -3.81 -14.84
C LYS A 354 -37.78 -2.88 -14.59
N VAL A 355 -37.41 -2.73 -13.33
CA VAL A 355 -36.22 -1.94 -12.91
C VAL A 355 -34.94 -2.59 -13.42
N TYR A 356 -34.85 -3.92 -13.39
CA TYR A 356 -33.71 -4.66 -13.91
C TYR A 356 -33.53 -4.49 -15.41
N ASP A 357 -34.63 -4.55 -16.20
CA ASP A 357 -34.56 -4.34 -17.64
C ASP A 357 -34.14 -2.89 -18.00
N ALA A 358 -34.60 -1.92 -17.22
CA ALA A 358 -34.17 -0.53 -17.35
C ALA A 358 -32.69 -0.34 -16.93
N PHE A 359 -32.27 -1.01 -15.86
CA PHE A 359 -30.91 -1.02 -15.41
C PHE A 359 -29.93 -1.57 -16.46
N LEU A 360 -30.23 -2.69 -17.11
CA LEU A 360 -29.40 -3.24 -18.18
C LEU A 360 -29.23 -2.25 -19.34
N LYS A 361 -30.32 -1.59 -19.76
CA LYS A 361 -30.27 -0.57 -20.82
C LYS A 361 -29.42 0.64 -20.45
N LEU A 362 -29.39 1.00 -19.17
CA LEU A 362 -28.56 2.09 -18.68
C LEU A 362 -27.08 1.63 -18.58
N ALA A 363 -26.85 0.42 -18.08
CA ALA A 363 -25.52 -0.15 -17.90
C ALA A 363 -24.79 -0.41 -19.23
N ASP A 364 -25.52 -0.63 -20.32
CA ASP A 364 -24.93 -0.72 -21.67
C ASP A 364 -24.42 0.64 -22.18
N LYS A 365 -24.94 1.74 -21.65
CA LYS A 365 -24.60 3.12 -22.05
C LYS A 365 -23.62 3.80 -21.10
N LYS A 366 -23.58 3.38 -19.84
CA LYS A 366 -22.82 4.01 -18.77
C LYS A 366 -21.86 3.01 -18.13
N LYS A 367 -20.55 3.32 -18.10
CA LYS A 367 -19.51 2.41 -17.58
C LYS A 367 -19.63 2.13 -16.08
N GLU A 368 -20.10 3.09 -15.31
CA GLU A 368 -20.27 2.98 -13.84
C GLU A 368 -21.72 3.37 -13.50
N ILE A 369 -22.45 2.48 -12.87
CA ILE A 369 -23.78 2.72 -12.34
C ILE A 369 -23.65 3.06 -10.85
N ASN A 370 -24.08 4.24 -10.48
CA ASN A 370 -24.10 4.69 -9.09
C ASN A 370 -25.47 4.43 -8.41
N ASP A 371 -25.52 4.67 -7.11
CA ASP A 371 -26.73 4.46 -6.32
C ASP A 371 -27.91 5.33 -6.75
N ASP A 372 -27.63 6.57 -7.18
CA ASP A 372 -28.66 7.49 -7.64
C ASP A 372 -29.30 7.01 -8.95
N ASP A 373 -28.51 6.43 -9.86
CA ASP A 373 -29.04 5.79 -11.07
C ASP A 373 -30.00 4.66 -10.73
N VAL A 374 -29.64 3.83 -9.75
CA VAL A 374 -30.44 2.68 -9.30
C VAL A 374 -31.74 3.15 -8.63
N LEU A 375 -31.66 4.16 -7.77
CA LEU A 375 -32.82 4.74 -7.09
C LEU A 375 -33.78 5.42 -8.07
N MET A 376 -33.25 6.14 -9.05
CA MET A 376 -34.08 6.75 -10.13
C MET A 376 -34.82 5.67 -10.92
N LEU A 377 -34.16 4.59 -11.30
CA LEU A 377 -34.79 3.47 -11.99
C LEU A 377 -35.85 2.77 -11.14
N ALA A 378 -35.66 2.70 -9.83
CA ALA A 378 -36.61 2.12 -8.89
C ALA A 378 -37.87 2.98 -8.71
N GLY A 379 -37.87 4.21 -9.27
CA GLY A 379 -38.94 5.18 -9.06
C GLY A 379 -38.98 5.73 -7.64
N ALA A 380 -37.90 5.58 -6.90
CA ALA A 380 -37.63 6.28 -5.66
C ALA A 380 -37.10 7.66 -6.04
N ASP A 381 -37.98 8.53 -6.50
CA ASP A 381 -37.61 9.86 -6.96
C ASP A 381 -37.09 10.67 -5.75
N ARG A 382 -35.76 10.82 -5.66
CA ARG A 382 -35.13 11.75 -4.72
C ARG A 382 -35.13 13.19 -5.23
N SER A 383 -35.66 13.43 -6.43
CA SER A 383 -35.65 14.76 -7.06
C SER A 383 -36.44 15.81 -6.25
N GLU A 384 -37.38 15.39 -5.41
CA GLU A 384 -38.09 16.29 -4.47
C GLU A 384 -37.42 16.39 -3.08
N ASN A 385 -36.46 15.53 -2.75
CA ASN A 385 -35.86 15.47 -1.44
C ASN A 385 -34.38 15.95 -1.37
N HIS A 386 -33.89 16.63 -2.39
CA HIS A 386 -32.65 17.39 -2.21
C HIS A 386 -32.94 18.57 -1.29
N ARG A 387 -32.78 18.32 0.01
CA ARG A 387 -32.98 19.31 1.07
C ARG A 387 -32.11 20.53 0.86
N ILE A 388 -30.91 20.36 0.28
CA ILE A 388 -29.94 21.42 0.05
C ILE A 388 -29.59 21.44 -1.44
N LYS A 389 -29.75 22.60 -2.08
CA LYS A 389 -29.36 22.86 -3.48
C LYS A 389 -28.43 24.05 -3.54
N LEU A 390 -27.34 23.96 -4.28
CA LEU A 390 -26.46 25.10 -4.57
C LEU A 390 -27.18 26.03 -5.54
N GLU A 391 -27.35 27.30 -5.21
CA GLU A 391 -27.93 28.33 -6.09
C GLU A 391 -26.84 29.11 -6.81
N TYR A 392 -25.81 29.54 -6.10
CA TYR A 392 -24.65 30.19 -6.70
C TYR A 392 -23.36 29.90 -5.90
N LEU A 393 -22.23 30.02 -6.57
CA LEU A 393 -20.90 29.99 -5.98
C LEU A 393 -20.04 31.04 -6.68
N GLN A 394 -19.44 31.93 -5.87
CA GLN A 394 -18.44 32.89 -6.32
C GLN A 394 -17.16 32.68 -5.55
N VAL A 395 -16.04 32.54 -6.26
CA VAL A 395 -14.73 32.30 -5.66
C VAL A 395 -13.72 33.29 -6.23
N THR A 396 -12.96 33.91 -5.33
CA THR A 396 -11.80 34.72 -5.65
C THR A 396 -10.56 34.02 -5.11
N SER A 397 -9.64 33.62 -6.02
CA SER A 397 -8.41 32.93 -5.66
C SER A 397 -7.30 33.32 -6.63
N GLY A 398 -6.04 33.28 -6.20
CA GLY A 398 -4.89 33.59 -7.03
C GLY A 398 -3.58 33.54 -6.24
N VAL A 399 -2.47 33.73 -6.94
CA VAL A 399 -1.15 33.77 -6.30
C VAL A 399 -1.01 35.06 -5.51
N GLY A 400 -0.62 34.95 -4.24
CA GLY A 400 -0.41 36.10 -3.35
C GLY A 400 -1.67 36.70 -2.75
N VAL A 401 -2.86 36.11 -3.02
CA VAL A 401 -4.12 36.53 -2.38
C VAL A 401 -4.74 35.38 -1.59
N ARG A 402 -5.44 35.74 -0.52
CA ARG A 402 -6.17 34.75 0.28
C ARG A 402 -7.44 34.34 -0.45
N SER A 403 -7.68 33.04 -0.60
CA SER A 403 -8.89 32.54 -1.23
C SER A 403 -10.12 32.91 -0.42
N VAL A 404 -11.14 33.43 -1.11
CA VAL A 404 -12.47 33.81 -0.53
C VAL A 404 -13.55 33.15 -1.38
N ALA A 405 -14.52 32.54 -0.75
CA ALA A 405 -15.72 32.04 -1.40
C ALA A 405 -16.98 32.62 -0.76
N SER A 406 -17.96 32.95 -1.62
CA SER A 406 -19.34 33.28 -1.25
C SER A 406 -20.26 32.31 -1.97
N LEU A 407 -21.22 31.72 -1.27
CA LEU A 407 -22.18 30.79 -1.86
C LEU A 407 -23.58 30.98 -1.28
N GLY A 408 -24.57 30.68 -2.10
CA GLY A 408 -25.95 30.59 -1.71
C GLY A 408 -26.49 29.18 -1.90
N VAL A 409 -27.22 28.70 -0.93
CA VAL A 409 -27.90 27.40 -0.97
C VAL A 409 -29.38 27.58 -0.65
N ASN A 410 -30.19 26.74 -1.26
CA ASN A 410 -31.61 26.60 -0.93
C ASN A 410 -31.78 25.34 -0.05
N ILE A 411 -32.34 25.51 1.13
CA ILE A 411 -32.64 24.42 2.07
C ILE A 411 -34.14 24.36 2.27
N SER A 412 -34.78 23.37 1.69
CA SER A 412 -36.26 23.17 1.82
C SER A 412 -37.09 24.41 1.47
N GLY A 413 -36.64 25.17 0.47
CA GLY A 413 -37.32 26.37 -0.04
C GLY A 413 -36.81 27.70 0.54
N GLU A 414 -36.04 27.70 1.58
CA GLU A 414 -35.40 28.89 2.18
C GLU A 414 -34.00 29.11 1.65
N LYS A 415 -33.63 30.36 1.40
CA LYS A 415 -32.31 30.75 0.87
C LYS A 415 -31.38 31.16 2.02
N PHE A 416 -30.16 30.58 2.01
CA PHE A 416 -29.10 30.88 2.96
C PHE A 416 -27.84 31.28 2.20
N GLU A 417 -27.12 32.27 2.71
CA GLU A 417 -25.88 32.76 2.11
C GLU A 417 -24.79 32.84 3.15
N ALA A 418 -23.57 32.51 2.76
CA ALA A 418 -22.39 32.68 3.59
C ALA A 418 -21.15 32.92 2.76
N ALA A 419 -20.17 33.58 3.38
CA ALA A 419 -18.84 33.74 2.82
C ALA A 419 -17.78 33.32 3.83
N ALA A 420 -16.68 32.78 3.33
CA ALA A 420 -15.53 32.40 4.15
C ALA A 420 -14.21 32.54 3.40
N THR A 421 -13.12 32.62 4.14
CA THR A 421 -11.76 32.53 3.64
C THR A 421 -11.18 31.14 3.89
N GLY A 422 -10.29 30.67 3.02
CA GLY A 422 -9.62 29.37 3.16
C GLY A 422 -8.18 29.38 2.67
N ASN A 423 -7.51 28.23 2.82
CA ASN A 423 -6.15 28.01 2.33
C ASN A 423 -6.09 27.81 0.81
N GLY A 424 -7.25 27.56 0.22
CA GLY A 424 -7.46 27.42 -1.22
C GLY A 424 -8.93 27.61 -1.58
N PRO A 425 -9.29 27.61 -2.88
CA PRO A 425 -10.65 27.90 -3.33
C PRO A 425 -11.68 26.88 -2.81
N VAL A 426 -11.36 25.59 -2.82
CA VAL A 426 -12.24 24.53 -2.32
C VAL A 426 -12.41 24.63 -0.80
N ASP A 427 -11.32 24.85 -0.04
CA ASP A 427 -11.38 25.03 1.42
C ASP A 427 -12.24 26.25 1.79
N ALA A 428 -12.10 27.37 1.08
CA ALA A 428 -12.92 28.56 1.28
C ALA A 428 -14.43 28.26 1.06
N ALA A 429 -14.76 27.56 -0.01
CA ALA A 429 -16.14 27.22 -0.36
C ALA A 429 -16.77 26.23 0.65
N ILE A 430 -16.05 25.19 1.05
CA ILE A 430 -16.51 24.23 2.07
C ILE A 430 -16.68 24.93 3.43
N ARG A 431 -15.79 25.84 3.81
CA ARG A 431 -15.94 26.64 5.05
C ARG A 431 -17.14 27.56 5.01
N ALA A 432 -17.45 28.17 3.85
CA ALA A 432 -18.66 28.97 3.69
C ALA A 432 -19.91 28.11 3.88
N LEU A 433 -19.95 26.91 3.26
CA LEU A 433 -21.06 25.97 3.39
C LEU A 433 -21.23 25.49 4.86
N LYS A 434 -20.13 25.20 5.56
CA LYS A 434 -20.16 24.81 6.98
C LYS A 434 -20.71 25.87 7.91
N LYS A 435 -20.66 27.17 7.56
CA LYS A 435 -21.29 28.24 8.34
C LYS A 435 -22.83 28.21 8.25
N ILE A 436 -23.38 27.68 7.16
CA ILE A 436 -24.82 27.52 6.98
C ILE A 436 -25.29 26.22 7.62
N ILE A 437 -24.46 25.16 7.49
CA ILE A 437 -24.80 23.83 7.95
C ILE A 437 -23.93 23.55 9.18
N ASP A 438 -24.46 23.87 10.36
CA ASP A 438 -23.75 23.69 11.63
C ASP A 438 -23.76 22.21 12.05
N ARG A 439 -22.84 21.43 11.48
CA ARG A 439 -22.63 20.01 11.82
C ARG A 439 -21.12 19.70 11.86
N GLN A 440 -20.72 18.89 12.84
CA GLN A 440 -19.34 18.39 12.92
C GLN A 440 -19.15 17.28 11.87
N MET A 441 -18.61 17.66 10.74
CA MET A 441 -18.32 16.77 9.61
C MET A 441 -16.83 16.74 9.33
N VAL A 442 -16.29 15.53 9.10
CA VAL A 442 -14.87 15.33 8.79
C VAL A 442 -14.76 14.83 7.35
N LEU A 443 -14.05 15.57 6.49
CA LEU A 443 -13.70 15.12 5.15
C LEU A 443 -12.61 14.04 5.27
N LYS A 444 -12.91 12.81 4.86
CA LYS A 444 -12.00 11.65 4.90
C LYS A 444 -11.22 11.47 3.62
N GLU A 445 -11.89 11.64 2.49
CA GLU A 445 -11.28 11.47 1.18
C GLU A 445 -11.80 12.52 0.20
N PHE A 446 -10.92 13.00 -0.66
CA PHE A 446 -11.24 13.96 -1.72
C PHE A 446 -10.44 13.58 -2.97
N THR A 447 -11.15 13.13 -4.00
CA THR A 447 -10.54 12.68 -5.26
C THR A 447 -11.08 13.49 -6.42
N ILE A 448 -10.18 14.04 -7.24
CA ILE A 448 -10.49 14.73 -8.47
C ILE A 448 -10.08 13.87 -9.65
N GLN A 449 -10.97 13.70 -10.63
CA GLN A 449 -10.68 13.00 -11.88
C GLN A 449 -11.00 13.92 -13.06
N ALA A 450 -10.00 14.17 -13.91
CA ALA A 450 -10.20 14.77 -15.23
C ALA A 450 -10.39 13.65 -16.27
N ILE A 451 -11.33 13.80 -17.21
CA ILE A 451 -11.76 12.67 -18.07
C ILE A 451 -11.26 12.77 -19.49
N SER A 452 -10.90 13.95 -20.01
CA SER A 452 -10.48 14.09 -21.40
C SER A 452 -9.42 15.15 -21.70
N LYS A 453 -9.22 15.46 -22.98
CA LYS A 453 -8.18 16.35 -23.48
C LYS A 453 -8.79 17.74 -23.83
N GLY A 454 -8.81 18.66 -22.89
CA GLY A 454 -9.27 20.03 -23.14
C GLY A 454 -9.31 20.85 -21.84
N SER A 455 -9.31 22.17 -21.96
CA SER A 455 -9.38 23.10 -20.83
C SER A 455 -10.82 23.39 -20.34
N ASP A 456 -11.82 22.90 -21.06
CA ASP A 456 -13.26 23.11 -20.87
C ASP A 456 -13.99 21.80 -20.48
N ASP A 457 -13.23 20.81 -20.06
CA ASP A 457 -13.76 19.49 -19.73
C ASP A 457 -14.40 19.41 -18.35
N VAL A 458 -15.33 18.46 -18.18
CA VAL A 458 -16.03 18.24 -16.91
C VAL A 458 -15.11 17.53 -15.92
N GLY A 459 -14.74 18.24 -14.87
CA GLY A 459 -14.06 17.65 -13.71
C GLY A 459 -15.06 16.88 -12.85
N LYS A 460 -14.71 15.65 -12.48
CA LYS A 460 -15.48 14.82 -11.53
C LYS A 460 -14.81 14.83 -10.17
N VAL A 461 -15.60 15.02 -9.14
CA VAL A 461 -15.16 15.03 -7.75
C VAL A 461 -15.90 13.96 -6.98
N HIS A 462 -15.14 13.13 -6.29
CA HIS A 462 -15.64 12.16 -5.32
C HIS A 462 -15.18 12.57 -3.93
N MET A 463 -16.09 12.55 -2.96
CA MET A 463 -15.80 12.88 -1.56
C MET A 463 -16.34 11.80 -0.63
N GLN A 464 -15.63 11.61 0.48
CA GLN A 464 -16.10 10.84 1.62
C GLN A 464 -16.15 11.76 2.84
N VAL A 465 -17.31 11.86 3.47
CA VAL A 465 -17.54 12.69 4.65
C VAL A 465 -18.02 11.80 5.79
N GLU A 466 -17.32 11.85 6.92
CA GLU A 466 -17.77 11.19 8.15
C GLU A 466 -18.66 12.14 8.95
N TYR A 467 -19.82 11.64 9.34
CA TYR A 467 -20.76 12.32 10.24
C TYR A 467 -21.42 11.27 11.16
N ASP A 468 -21.43 11.51 12.45
CA ASP A 468 -22.01 10.65 13.49
C ASP A 468 -21.58 9.18 13.39
N GLY A 469 -20.27 8.96 13.18
CA GLY A 469 -19.65 7.62 13.07
C GLY A 469 -19.93 6.88 11.76
N HIS A 470 -20.64 7.50 10.80
CA HIS A 470 -20.92 6.93 9.48
C HIS A 470 -20.20 7.69 8.38
N VAL A 471 -19.76 6.97 7.33
CA VAL A 471 -19.12 7.55 6.15
C VAL A 471 -20.14 7.67 5.02
N TYR A 472 -20.27 8.86 4.47
CA TYR A 472 -21.14 9.17 3.36
C TYR A 472 -20.34 9.54 2.12
N TYR A 473 -20.73 9.00 0.98
CA TYR A 473 -20.06 9.21 -0.30
C TYR A 473 -20.83 10.24 -1.13
N GLY A 474 -20.14 11.25 -1.64
CA GLY A 474 -20.69 12.28 -2.48
C GLY A 474 -20.00 12.39 -3.82
N PHE A 475 -20.75 12.82 -4.82
CA PHE A 475 -20.30 13.02 -6.18
C PHE A 475 -20.75 14.38 -6.71
N GLY A 476 -19.84 15.06 -7.43
CA GLY A 476 -20.13 16.28 -8.17
C GLY A 476 -19.42 16.27 -9.51
N ALA A 477 -20.04 16.87 -10.53
CA ALA A 477 -19.47 16.94 -11.87
C ALA A 477 -19.78 18.29 -12.51
N ASN A 478 -18.74 19.09 -12.74
CA ASN A 478 -18.87 20.44 -13.29
C ASN A 478 -17.63 20.81 -14.10
N THR A 479 -17.74 21.75 -15.03
CA THR A 479 -16.57 22.35 -15.70
C THR A 479 -15.73 23.18 -14.73
N ASP A 480 -16.34 23.72 -13.67
CA ASP A 480 -15.64 24.34 -12.55
C ASP A 480 -15.42 23.30 -11.44
N ILE A 481 -14.15 22.96 -11.17
CA ILE A 481 -13.76 21.94 -10.18
C ILE A 481 -14.14 22.35 -8.75
N VAL A 482 -14.23 23.67 -8.47
CA VAL A 482 -14.64 24.16 -7.15
C VAL A 482 -16.15 23.96 -6.98
N ALA A 483 -16.92 24.23 -8.02
CA ALA A 483 -18.36 23.95 -8.03
C ALA A 483 -18.63 22.45 -7.90
N ALA A 484 -17.93 21.60 -8.67
CA ALA A 484 -18.01 20.13 -8.54
C ALA A 484 -17.69 19.66 -7.12
N SER A 485 -16.72 20.29 -6.46
CA SER A 485 -16.35 19.96 -5.07
C SER A 485 -17.45 20.32 -4.08
N VAL A 486 -18.08 21.48 -4.23
CA VAL A 486 -19.20 21.90 -3.38
C VAL A 486 -20.42 21.01 -3.60
N GLU A 487 -20.73 20.68 -4.86
CA GLU A 487 -21.81 19.76 -5.21
C GLU A 487 -21.59 18.37 -4.60
N ALA A 488 -20.36 17.82 -4.67
CA ALA A 488 -20.03 16.54 -4.04
C ALA A 488 -20.21 16.57 -2.52
N TYR A 489 -19.82 17.67 -1.88
CA TYR A 489 -19.99 17.85 -0.43
C TYR A 489 -21.46 17.97 -0.03
N ILE A 490 -22.27 18.72 -0.79
CA ILE A 490 -23.72 18.83 -0.59
C ILE A 490 -24.40 17.47 -0.79
N ASP A 491 -23.95 16.69 -1.78
CA ASP A 491 -24.47 15.34 -2.03
C ASP A 491 -24.22 14.39 -0.85
N CYS A 492 -23.05 14.47 -0.19
CA CYS A 492 -22.83 13.75 1.07
C CYS A 492 -23.84 14.15 2.15
N ILE A 493 -24.06 15.47 2.33
CA ILE A 493 -24.94 15.99 3.40
C ILE A 493 -26.40 15.58 3.16
N ASN A 494 -26.85 15.60 1.92
CA ASN A 494 -28.21 15.21 1.56
C ASN A 494 -28.49 13.71 1.83
N LYS A 495 -27.46 12.90 2.01
CA LYS A 495 -27.53 11.47 2.33
C LYS A 495 -27.55 11.18 3.83
N PHE A 496 -27.32 12.17 4.70
CA PHE A 496 -27.35 11.96 6.15
C PHE A 496 -28.72 11.48 6.61
N LYS A 497 -28.75 10.37 7.33
CA LYS A 497 -29.96 9.89 8.00
C LYS A 497 -30.26 10.81 9.19
N HIS A 498 -31.50 11.21 9.35
CA HIS A 498 -32.03 11.96 10.48
C HIS A 498 -32.39 11.03 11.63
#